data_7a12db03fc4039758f1ad49a39e79572
#
_entry.id   7a12db03fc4039758f1ad49a39e79572
#
_cell.length_a   1.000
_cell.length_b   1.000
_cell.length_c   1.000
_cell.angle_alpha   90.00
_cell.angle_beta   90.00
_cell.angle_gamma   90.00
#
_symmetry.space_group_name_H-M   'P 1'
#
loop_
_entity.id
_entity.type
_entity.pdbx_description
1 polymer ?
#
loop_
_entity_poly.entity_id
_entity_poly.type
_entity_poly.pdbx_seq_one_letter_code
_entity_poly.pdbx_strand_id
1 'polypeptide(L)'
;MDFKKISLKCLGDVAAVVLFVIIAFMYFQNPVQKHMVLDGVDNNAALGSNREMVQYRAEHGGERTRWTNTLFGGMPTYQMAPSYPSTETLSTIEDIYKMGLPEVMAYVFMMLLGFYIMLRAFNFKVWM
;
A
#
# COMPACT_ATOMS: atom_id res chain seq x y z
N MET A 1 29.63 -27.43 4.22
CA MET A 1 28.48 -26.52 4.19
C MET A 1 27.33 -27.27 3.51
N ASP A 2 26.30 -27.70 4.29
CA ASP A 2 25.26 -28.63 3.80
C ASP A 2 24.22 -27.91 2.96
N PHE A 3 24.38 -27.92 1.64
CA PHE A 3 23.43 -27.34 0.68
C PHE A 3 21.98 -27.86 0.85
N LYS A 4 21.81 -29.11 1.27
CA LYS A 4 20.51 -29.71 1.57
C LYS A 4 19.77 -29.05 2.74
N LYS A 5 20.50 -28.63 3.78
CA LYS A 5 19.93 -27.94 4.96
C LYS A 5 19.52 -26.50 4.66
N ILE A 6 20.27 -25.83 3.78
CA ILE A 6 19.96 -24.47 3.31
C ILE A 6 18.70 -24.49 2.46
N SER A 7 18.61 -25.47 1.53
CA SER A 7 17.44 -25.64 0.64
C SER A 7 16.13 -25.87 1.42
N LEU A 8 16.15 -26.69 2.48
CA LEU A 8 14.95 -26.95 3.29
C LEU A 8 14.52 -25.75 4.13
N LYS A 9 15.45 -24.92 4.60
CA LYS A 9 15.11 -23.67 5.31
C LYS A 9 14.49 -22.65 4.36
N CYS A 10 15.08 -22.45 3.17
CA CYS A 10 14.51 -21.59 2.15
C CYS A 10 13.11 -22.04 1.69
N LEU A 11 12.88 -23.37 1.61
CA LEU A 11 11.57 -23.89 1.22
C LEU A 11 10.47 -23.53 2.22
N GLY A 12 10.77 -23.55 3.51
CA GLY A 12 9.84 -23.14 4.58
C GLY A 12 9.53 -21.64 4.50
N ASP A 13 10.55 -20.80 4.28
CA ASP A 13 10.38 -19.36 4.16
C ASP A 13 9.54 -19.02 2.91
N VAL A 14 9.80 -19.67 1.77
CA VAL A 14 8.99 -19.51 0.55
C VAL A 14 7.54 -19.96 0.76
N ALA A 15 7.34 -21.10 1.43
CA ALA A 15 5.99 -21.59 1.74
C ALA A 15 5.21 -20.60 2.62
N ALA A 16 5.86 -19.96 3.60
CA ALA A 16 5.26 -18.94 4.44
C ALA A 16 4.82 -17.72 3.61
N VAL A 17 5.69 -17.22 2.72
CA VAL A 17 5.37 -16.08 1.85
C VAL A 17 4.19 -16.39 0.92
N VAL A 18 4.18 -17.58 0.31
CA VAL A 18 3.05 -18.04 -0.53
C VAL A 18 1.76 -18.11 0.28
N LEU A 19 1.82 -18.62 1.50
CA LEU A 19 0.66 -18.67 2.40
C LEU A 19 0.12 -17.28 2.72
N PHE A 20 0.97 -16.28 2.92
CA PHE A 20 0.53 -14.90 3.17
C PHE A 20 -0.20 -14.30 1.98
N VAL A 21 0.29 -14.56 0.76
CA VAL A 21 -0.42 -14.15 -0.47
C VAL A 21 -1.80 -14.81 -0.55
N ILE A 22 -1.89 -16.11 -0.27
CA ILE A 22 -3.16 -16.84 -0.28
C ILE A 22 -4.12 -16.26 0.78
N ILE A 23 -3.65 -16.00 1.99
CA ILE A 23 -4.47 -15.42 3.06
C ILE A 23 -5.00 -14.04 2.63
N ALA A 24 -4.13 -13.16 2.14
CA ALA A 24 -4.52 -11.83 1.68
C ALA A 24 -5.56 -11.91 0.54
N PHE A 25 -5.34 -12.82 -0.42
CA PHE A 25 -6.28 -13.04 -1.53
C PHE A 25 -7.63 -13.58 -1.06
N MET A 26 -7.65 -14.60 -0.22
CA MET A 26 -8.90 -15.20 0.29
C MET A 26 -9.72 -14.20 1.11
N TYR A 27 -9.05 -13.35 1.89
CA TYR A 27 -9.72 -12.37 2.73
C TYR A 27 -10.37 -11.25 1.91
N PHE A 28 -9.69 -10.78 0.86
CA PHE A 28 -10.13 -9.64 0.05
C PHE A 28 -10.70 -10.03 -1.33
N GLN A 29 -10.92 -11.31 -1.63
CA GLN A 29 -11.44 -11.72 -2.92
C GLN A 29 -12.79 -11.04 -3.27
N ASN A 30 -13.72 -10.95 -2.32
CA ASN A 30 -15.02 -10.33 -2.55
C ASN A 30 -14.95 -8.82 -2.84
N PRO A 31 -14.27 -8.00 -2.00
CA PRO A 31 -14.07 -6.58 -2.29
C PRO A 31 -13.39 -6.33 -3.63
N VAL A 32 -12.35 -7.10 -3.96
CA VAL A 32 -11.60 -6.91 -5.20
C VAL A 32 -12.40 -7.32 -6.43
N GLN A 33 -13.07 -8.47 -6.41
CA GLN A 33 -13.88 -8.95 -7.54
C GLN A 33 -15.09 -8.04 -7.82
N LYS A 34 -15.66 -7.43 -6.78
CA LYS A 34 -16.81 -6.53 -6.90
C LYS A 34 -16.42 -5.08 -7.09
N HIS A 35 -15.13 -4.78 -7.26
CA HIS A 35 -14.59 -3.41 -7.32
C HIS A 35 -15.11 -2.51 -6.19
N MET A 36 -15.26 -3.09 -4.99
CA MET A 36 -15.72 -2.36 -3.82
C MET A 36 -14.60 -1.51 -3.26
N VAL A 37 -14.87 -0.26 -3.01
CA VAL A 37 -14.00 0.62 -2.22
C VAL A 37 -14.33 0.40 -0.75
N LEU A 38 -13.32 0.29 0.09
CA LEU A 38 -13.53 0.28 1.53
C LEU A 38 -14.14 1.64 1.93
N ASP A 39 -15.42 1.61 2.30
CA ASP A 39 -16.11 2.80 2.75
C ASP A 39 -15.62 3.18 4.15
N GLY A 40 -15.02 4.35 4.24
CA GLY A 40 -14.56 4.95 5.47
C GLY A 40 -14.89 6.43 5.48
N VAL A 41 -15.34 6.94 6.61
CA VAL A 41 -15.67 8.38 6.76
C VAL A 41 -14.48 9.24 6.34
N ASP A 42 -13.27 8.83 6.71
CA ASP A 42 -12.03 9.56 6.37
C ASP A 42 -11.72 9.51 4.88
N ASN A 43 -11.97 8.38 4.21
CA ASN A 43 -11.78 8.24 2.76
C ASN A 43 -12.74 9.16 1.98
N ASN A 44 -14.01 9.19 2.38
CA ASN A 44 -15.02 10.04 1.74
C ASN A 44 -14.74 11.53 1.99
N ALA A 45 -14.30 11.89 3.18
CA ALA A 45 -13.86 13.24 3.51
C ALA A 45 -12.64 13.65 2.68
N ALA A 46 -11.64 12.76 2.54
CA ALA A 46 -10.46 13.01 1.72
C ALA A 46 -10.81 13.18 0.23
N LEU A 47 -11.69 12.32 -0.31
CA LEU A 47 -12.18 12.45 -1.70
C LEU A 47 -12.90 13.77 -1.93
N GLY A 48 -13.77 14.18 -1.01
CA GLY A 48 -14.46 15.47 -1.07
C GLY A 48 -13.49 16.65 -1.03
N SER A 49 -12.53 16.61 -0.13
CA SER A 49 -11.51 17.65 0.03
C SER A 49 -10.58 17.78 -1.17
N ASN A 50 -10.28 16.67 -1.83
CA ASN A 50 -9.37 16.63 -2.98
C ASN A 50 -10.06 16.98 -4.32
N ARG A 51 -11.38 17.08 -4.36
CA ARG A 51 -12.16 17.25 -5.60
C ARG A 51 -11.72 18.44 -6.43
N GLU A 52 -11.53 19.59 -5.80
CA GLU A 52 -11.09 20.82 -6.48
C GLU A 52 -9.69 20.65 -7.10
N MET A 53 -8.77 20.04 -6.36
CA MET A 53 -7.42 19.78 -6.85
C MET A 53 -7.39 18.81 -8.04
N VAL A 54 -8.24 17.78 -8.01
CA VAL A 54 -8.36 16.81 -9.10
C VAL A 54 -8.96 17.48 -10.33
N GLN A 55 -9.99 18.30 -10.17
CA GLN A 55 -10.61 19.05 -11.25
C GLN A 55 -9.63 20.04 -11.88
N TYR A 56 -8.95 20.84 -11.08
CA TYR A 56 -7.91 21.76 -11.55
C TYR A 56 -6.85 21.04 -12.39
N ARG A 57 -6.37 19.91 -11.90
CA ARG A 57 -5.36 19.11 -12.61
C ARG A 57 -5.86 18.61 -13.96
N ALA A 58 -7.13 18.21 -14.05
CA ALA A 58 -7.74 17.75 -15.30
C ALA A 58 -7.88 18.90 -16.33
N GLU A 59 -8.21 20.12 -15.86
CA GLU A 59 -8.41 21.30 -16.71
C GLU A 59 -7.08 21.95 -17.15
N HIS A 60 -5.99 21.77 -16.39
CA HIS A 60 -4.70 22.42 -16.62
C HIS A 60 -3.59 21.45 -17.06
N GLY A 61 -3.94 20.41 -17.84
CA GLY A 61 -2.95 19.53 -18.46
C GLY A 61 -2.07 18.73 -17.48
N GLY A 62 -2.58 18.47 -16.28
CA GLY A 62 -1.86 17.72 -15.25
C GLY A 62 -1.12 18.58 -14.23
N GLU A 63 -1.14 19.90 -14.38
CA GLU A 63 -0.54 20.83 -13.40
C GLU A 63 -1.29 20.74 -12.06
N ARG A 64 -0.54 20.82 -10.96
CA ARG A 64 -1.09 20.77 -9.60
C ARG A 64 -1.28 22.19 -9.07
N THR A 65 -2.49 22.49 -8.59
CA THR A 65 -2.72 23.74 -7.85
C THR A 65 -1.95 23.75 -6.53
N ARG A 66 -1.49 24.92 -6.14
CA ARG A 66 -0.83 25.16 -4.85
C ARG A 66 -1.78 25.64 -3.76
N TRP A 67 -3.03 25.91 -4.13
CA TRP A 67 -4.08 26.42 -3.24
C TRP A 67 -5.39 25.68 -3.50
N THR A 68 -6.18 25.46 -2.45
CA THR A 68 -7.54 24.94 -2.54
C THR A 68 -8.48 25.73 -1.61
N ASN A 69 -9.72 25.89 -2.03
CA ASN A 69 -10.76 26.56 -1.23
C ASN A 69 -11.71 25.58 -0.54
N THR A 70 -11.50 24.27 -0.68
CA THR A 70 -12.41 23.24 -0.15
C THR A 70 -12.46 23.17 1.37
N LEU A 71 -11.41 23.61 2.07
CA LEU A 71 -11.33 23.55 3.52
C LEU A 71 -10.94 24.89 4.11
N PHE A 72 -11.48 25.21 5.28
CA PHE A 72 -11.12 26.35 6.11
C PHE A 72 -11.16 27.73 5.40
N GLY A 73 -11.92 27.86 4.31
CA GLY A 73 -11.95 29.09 3.51
C GLY A 73 -10.72 29.30 2.64
N GLY A 74 -9.90 28.29 2.50
CA GLY A 74 -8.71 28.25 1.65
C GLY A 74 -7.45 27.87 2.41
N MET A 75 -6.68 26.95 1.81
CA MET A 75 -5.42 26.49 2.39
C MET A 75 -4.42 26.04 1.32
N PRO A 76 -3.11 26.06 1.62
CA PRO A 76 -2.10 25.51 0.72
C PRO A 76 -2.25 23.99 0.55
N THR A 77 -2.18 23.52 -0.70
CA THR A 77 -2.37 22.10 -1.03
C THR A 77 -1.28 21.18 -0.49
N TYR A 78 -0.09 21.70 -0.18
CA TYR A 78 1.00 20.89 0.40
C TYR A 78 0.65 20.30 1.78
N GLN A 79 -0.34 20.86 2.48
CA GLN A 79 -0.81 20.31 3.75
C GLN A 79 -1.74 19.10 3.57
N MET A 80 -2.38 18.96 2.42
CA MET A 80 -3.33 17.89 2.12
C MET A 80 -2.72 16.80 1.25
N ALA A 81 -2.02 17.20 0.21
CA ALA A 81 -1.42 16.30 -0.76
C ALA A 81 -0.03 16.82 -1.13
N PRO A 82 0.99 16.58 -0.30
CA PRO A 82 2.34 17.04 -0.57
C PRO A 82 2.85 16.45 -1.88
N SER A 83 3.32 17.33 -2.76
CA SER A 83 3.85 16.96 -4.07
C SER A 83 5.28 17.48 -4.17
N TYR A 84 6.19 16.68 -3.72
CA TYR A 84 7.63 16.93 -3.83
C TYR A 84 8.28 15.85 -4.71
N PRO A 85 9.44 16.10 -5.32
CA PRO A 85 10.20 15.07 -6.05
C PRO A 85 10.48 13.82 -5.20
N SER A 86 10.69 14.02 -3.89
CA SER A 86 10.84 12.92 -2.93
C SER A 86 9.58 12.06 -2.79
N THR A 87 8.40 12.65 -2.93
CA THR A 87 7.12 11.92 -2.87
C THR A 87 6.93 11.04 -4.10
N GLU A 88 7.40 11.46 -5.26
CA GLU A 88 7.38 10.64 -6.49
C GLU A 88 8.31 9.43 -6.37
N THR A 89 9.46 9.61 -5.76
CA THR A 89 10.36 8.49 -5.46
C THR A 89 9.72 7.51 -4.48
N LEU A 90 9.05 8.00 -3.45
CA LEU A 90 8.35 7.17 -2.47
C LEU A 90 7.17 6.42 -3.11
N SER A 91 6.41 7.05 -4.01
CA SER A 91 5.33 6.36 -4.73
C SER A 91 5.86 5.25 -5.63
N THR A 92 7.00 5.45 -6.27
CA THR A 92 7.65 4.41 -7.07
C THR A 92 8.09 3.23 -6.19
N ILE A 93 8.66 3.50 -5.01
CA ILE A 93 9.02 2.48 -4.04
C ILE A 93 7.76 1.74 -3.56
N GLU A 94 6.68 2.46 -3.30
CA GLU A 94 5.41 1.90 -2.89
C GLU A 94 4.82 0.97 -3.97
N ASP A 95 4.88 1.33 -5.24
CA ASP A 95 4.41 0.52 -6.36
C ASP A 95 5.23 -0.77 -6.52
N ILE A 96 6.55 -0.69 -6.37
CA ILE A 96 7.43 -1.87 -6.32
C ILE A 96 7.06 -2.76 -5.14
N TYR A 97 6.83 -2.15 -3.99
CA TYR A 97 6.51 -2.82 -2.75
C TYR A 97 5.15 -3.53 -2.79
N LYS A 98 4.16 -2.94 -3.47
CA LYS A 98 2.84 -3.56 -3.69
C LYS A 98 2.89 -4.78 -4.61
N MET A 99 3.97 -5.00 -5.36
CA MET A 99 4.18 -6.14 -6.27
C MET A 99 2.99 -6.41 -7.22
N GLY A 100 2.29 -5.36 -7.66
CA GLY A 100 1.11 -5.46 -8.53
C GLY A 100 -0.14 -6.03 -7.85
N LEU A 101 -0.15 -6.21 -6.54
CA LEU A 101 -1.33 -6.60 -5.78
C LEU A 101 -2.30 -5.41 -5.64
N PRO A 102 -3.62 -5.67 -5.60
CA PRO A 102 -4.58 -4.65 -5.21
C PRO A 102 -4.22 -4.03 -3.86
N GLU A 103 -4.41 -2.71 -3.72
CA GLU A 103 -3.89 -1.92 -2.60
C GLU A 103 -4.17 -2.53 -1.21
N VAL A 104 -5.42 -2.95 -0.97
CA VAL A 104 -5.83 -3.53 0.32
C VAL A 104 -5.14 -4.86 0.60
N MET A 105 -4.99 -5.70 -0.43
CA MET A 105 -4.26 -6.97 -0.34
C MET A 105 -2.77 -6.75 -0.07
N ALA A 106 -2.18 -5.76 -0.75
CA ALA A 106 -0.79 -5.41 -0.60
C ALA A 106 -0.45 -5.02 0.84
N TYR A 107 -1.27 -4.17 1.47
CA TYR A 107 -1.05 -3.76 2.85
C TYR A 107 -1.09 -4.94 3.83
N VAL A 108 -2.07 -5.82 3.72
CA VAL A 108 -2.14 -7.00 4.61
C VAL A 108 -1.00 -7.97 4.36
N PHE A 109 -0.67 -8.23 3.09
CA PHE A 109 0.48 -9.04 2.74
C PHE A 109 1.78 -8.48 3.34
N MET A 110 1.99 -7.17 3.21
CA MET A 110 3.21 -6.53 3.72
C MET A 110 3.28 -6.48 5.24
N MET A 111 2.15 -6.33 5.93
CA MET A 111 2.10 -6.46 7.39
C MET A 111 2.51 -7.87 7.84
N LEU A 112 1.97 -8.91 7.20
CA LEU A 112 2.33 -10.30 7.49
C LEU A 112 3.81 -10.57 7.19
N LEU A 113 4.30 -10.11 6.04
CA LEU A 113 5.69 -10.27 5.63
C LEU A 113 6.65 -9.54 6.58
N GLY A 114 6.34 -8.29 6.93
CA GLY A 114 7.16 -7.50 7.86
C GLY A 114 7.24 -8.14 9.24
N PHE A 115 6.10 -8.61 9.77
CA PHE A 115 6.06 -9.33 11.02
C PHE A 115 6.86 -10.64 10.97
N TYR A 116 6.73 -11.39 9.87
CA TYR A 116 7.51 -12.60 9.63
C TYR A 116 9.01 -12.33 9.61
N ILE A 117 9.46 -11.33 8.87
CA ILE A 117 10.87 -10.93 8.81
C ILE A 117 11.39 -10.57 10.21
N MET A 118 10.59 -9.83 10.98
CA MET A 118 10.93 -9.50 12.37
C MET A 118 11.11 -10.75 13.23
N LEU A 119 10.18 -11.70 13.17
CA LEU A 119 10.30 -12.97 13.91
C LEU A 119 11.53 -13.76 13.47
N ARG A 120 11.85 -13.77 12.17
CA ARG A 120 13.06 -14.44 11.67
C ARG A 120 14.33 -13.74 12.14
N ALA A 121 14.34 -12.43 12.25
CA ALA A 121 15.47 -11.67 12.82
C ALA A 121 15.69 -12.01 14.30
N PHE A 122 14.65 -12.30 15.05
CA PHE A 122 14.73 -12.81 16.42
C PHE A 122 15.00 -14.32 16.53
N ASN A 123 15.38 -14.98 15.43
CA ASN A 123 15.69 -16.41 15.36
C ASN A 123 14.52 -17.36 15.69
N PHE A 124 13.27 -16.93 15.58
CA PHE A 124 12.14 -17.83 15.65
C PHE A 124 12.14 -18.81 14.48
N LYS A 125 11.72 -20.06 14.74
CA LYS A 125 11.63 -21.08 13.71
C LYS A 125 10.34 -20.86 12.90
N VAL A 126 10.36 -21.26 11.61
CA VAL A 126 9.20 -21.12 10.71
C VAL A 126 7.95 -21.82 11.23
N TRP A 127 8.12 -22.88 12.05
CA TRP A 127 7.05 -23.75 12.57
C TRP A 127 6.68 -23.45 14.05
N MET A 128 6.97 -22.29 14.53
CA MET A 128 6.51 -21.78 15.82
C MET A 128 5.33 -20.84 15.63
#